data_c9398f8070cd9c4e007d458a7b2f1149
#
_entry.id   c9398f8070cd9c4e007d458a7b2f1149
#
_cell.length_a   1.000
_cell.length_b   1.000
_cell.length_c   1.000
_cell.angle_alpha   90.00
_cell.angle_beta   90.00
_cell.angle_gamma   90.00
#
_symmetry.space_group_name_H-M   'P 1'
#
loop_
_entity.id
_entity.type
_entity.pdbx_description
1 polymer ?
#
loop_
_entity_poly.entity_id
_entity_poly.type
_entity_poly.pdbx_seq_one_letter_code
_entity_poly.pdbx_strand_id
1 'polypeptide(L)'
;LKLAEYGYPITLTISLHNADEEERKKIMPITRKYPFDELIPALREYQAKINKRISFEYVLIDGLNDSYQSALDIKNLLKDIKSHINLIPLNKIKEYDEEPSTSENINKFKKYLEDFGFNVTIRRELGADINASCGQLRNNYLEQ
;
A
#
# COMPACT_ATOMS: atom_id res chain seq x y z
N LEU A 1 17.39 -7.24 1.24
CA LEU A 1 18.00 -8.34 1.99
C LEU A 1 19.21 -7.91 2.81
N LYS A 2 19.93 -6.91 2.35
CA LYS A 2 21.05 -6.35 3.14
C LYS A 2 20.59 -5.78 4.48
N LEU A 3 19.37 -5.24 4.57
CA LEU A 3 18.80 -4.76 5.82
C LEU A 3 18.69 -5.86 6.87
N ALA A 4 18.35 -7.08 6.45
CA ALA A 4 18.27 -8.21 7.36
C ALA A 4 19.64 -8.61 7.91
N GLU A 5 20.67 -8.44 7.12
CA GLU A 5 22.05 -8.79 7.49
C GLU A 5 22.63 -7.85 8.54
N TYR A 6 22.17 -6.60 8.59
CA TYR A 6 22.66 -5.62 9.55
C TYR A 6 22.12 -5.81 10.97
N GLY A 7 21.04 -6.60 11.13
CA GLY A 7 20.47 -6.86 12.45
C GLY A 7 19.87 -5.66 13.17
N TYR A 8 19.59 -4.58 12.46
CA TYR A 8 18.97 -3.40 13.07
C TYR A 8 17.48 -3.64 13.36
N PRO A 9 16.94 -3.09 14.46
CA PRO A 9 15.50 -3.21 14.76
C PRO A 9 14.67 -2.26 13.89
N ILE A 10 14.67 -2.49 12.58
CA ILE A 10 13.99 -1.64 11.60
C ILE A 10 12.62 -2.24 11.29
N THR A 11 11.58 -1.39 11.22
CA THR A 11 10.27 -1.76 10.69
C THR A 11 10.27 -1.45 9.20
N LEU A 12 10.10 -2.48 8.39
CA LEU A 12 10.02 -2.29 6.94
C LEU A 12 8.61 -1.87 6.55
N THR A 13 8.51 -0.81 5.80
CA THR A 13 7.24 -0.29 5.27
C THR A 13 7.31 -0.24 3.75
N ILE A 14 6.32 -0.83 3.10
CA ILE A 14 6.22 -0.90 1.65
C ILE A 14 5.00 -0.08 1.19
N SER A 15 5.19 0.80 0.25
CA SER A 15 4.09 1.53 -0.40
C SER A 15 3.48 0.62 -1.46
N LEU A 16 2.32 0.05 -1.14
CA LEU A 16 1.65 -0.91 -2.04
C LEU A 16 0.71 -0.22 -3.02
N HIS A 17 -0.26 0.49 -2.53
CA HIS A 17 -1.26 1.31 -3.23
C HIS A 17 -2.13 0.58 -4.25
N ASN A 18 -1.73 -0.56 -4.75
CA ASN A 18 -2.57 -1.46 -5.54
C ASN A 18 -1.93 -2.84 -5.58
N ALA A 19 -2.74 -3.88 -5.42
CA ALA A 19 -2.27 -5.26 -5.50
C ALA A 19 -2.43 -5.86 -6.89
N ASP A 20 -3.04 -5.13 -7.82
CA ASP A 20 -3.03 -5.45 -9.23
C ASP A 20 -1.77 -4.82 -9.84
N GLU A 21 -0.91 -5.67 -10.38
CA GLU A 21 0.40 -5.20 -10.85
C GLU A 21 0.28 -4.21 -12.01
N GLU A 22 -0.63 -4.43 -12.92
CA GLU A 22 -0.82 -3.56 -14.07
C GLU A 22 -1.34 -2.18 -13.64
N GLU A 23 -2.28 -2.14 -12.71
CA GLU A 23 -2.78 -0.88 -12.15
C GLU A 23 -1.71 -0.18 -11.31
N ARG A 24 -0.90 -0.96 -10.58
CA ARG A 24 0.19 -0.41 -9.78
C ARG A 24 1.25 0.26 -10.65
N LYS A 25 1.53 -0.30 -11.81
CA LYS A 25 2.49 0.28 -12.76
C LYS A 25 2.08 1.67 -13.22
N LYS A 26 0.78 1.96 -13.27
CA LYS A 26 0.26 3.26 -13.68
C LYS A 26 0.54 4.34 -12.64
N ILE A 27 0.50 4.00 -11.36
CA ILE A 27 0.70 4.96 -10.26
C ILE A 27 2.10 4.88 -9.65
N MET A 28 2.80 3.76 -9.85
CA MET A 28 4.15 3.54 -9.33
C MET A 28 5.04 2.91 -10.40
N PRO A 29 5.68 3.71 -11.25
CA PRO A 29 6.54 3.20 -12.30
C PRO A 29 7.67 2.28 -11.83
N ILE A 30 8.12 2.42 -10.58
CA ILE A 30 9.12 1.54 -9.98
C ILE A 30 8.69 0.07 -10.01
N THR A 31 7.39 -0.20 -10.14
CA THR A 31 6.85 -1.56 -10.23
C THR A 31 7.41 -2.30 -11.46
N ARG A 32 7.74 -1.57 -12.52
CA ARG A 32 8.32 -2.18 -13.72
C ARG A 32 9.71 -2.75 -13.47
N LYS A 33 10.47 -2.10 -12.58
CA LYS A 33 11.81 -2.55 -12.20
C LYS A 33 11.75 -3.67 -11.16
N TYR A 34 10.78 -3.58 -10.25
CA TYR A 34 10.61 -4.54 -9.16
C TYR A 34 9.18 -5.08 -9.17
N PRO A 35 8.86 -5.99 -10.11
CA PRO A 35 7.52 -6.58 -10.17
C PRO A 35 7.24 -7.48 -8.95
N PHE A 36 5.97 -7.83 -8.74
CA PHE A 36 5.59 -8.63 -7.58
C PHE A 36 6.27 -9.99 -7.52
N ASP A 37 6.56 -10.60 -8.66
CA ASP A 37 7.23 -11.90 -8.70
C ASP A 37 8.68 -11.82 -8.20
N GLU A 38 9.26 -10.63 -8.13
CA GLU A 38 10.56 -10.40 -7.50
C GLU A 38 10.40 -9.84 -6.08
N LEU A 39 9.46 -8.93 -5.88
CA LEU A 39 9.27 -8.26 -4.61
C LEU A 39 8.77 -9.21 -3.51
N ILE A 40 7.76 -10.01 -3.81
CA ILE A 40 7.14 -10.87 -2.79
C ILE A 40 8.10 -11.94 -2.27
N PRO A 41 8.85 -12.67 -3.12
CA PRO A 41 9.86 -13.59 -2.60
C PRO A 41 10.92 -12.92 -1.75
N ALA A 42 11.34 -11.70 -2.11
CA ALA A 42 12.31 -10.94 -1.32
C ALA A 42 11.75 -10.57 0.06
N LEU A 43 10.48 -10.19 0.13
CA LEU A 43 9.81 -9.87 1.39
C LEU A 43 9.66 -11.10 2.28
N ARG A 44 9.35 -12.25 1.69
CA ARG A 44 9.27 -13.52 2.44
C ARG A 44 10.62 -13.89 3.02
N GLU A 45 11.68 -13.76 2.24
CA GLU A 45 13.04 -14.04 2.71
C GLU A 45 13.46 -13.09 3.82
N TYR A 46 13.17 -11.80 3.66
CA TYR A 46 13.42 -10.79 4.69
C TYR A 46 12.70 -11.16 5.98
N GLN A 47 11.41 -11.49 5.89
CA GLN A 47 10.59 -11.80 7.06
C GLN A 47 11.08 -13.07 7.76
N ALA A 48 11.53 -14.07 6.99
CA ALA A 48 12.07 -15.30 7.57
C ALA A 48 13.34 -15.03 8.41
N LYS A 49 14.13 -14.04 8.01
CA LYS A 49 15.35 -13.67 8.75
C LYS A 49 15.07 -12.82 9.97
N ILE A 50 14.15 -11.87 9.86
CA ILE A 50 13.89 -10.88 10.91
C ILE A 50 12.76 -11.32 11.84
N ASN A 51 11.83 -12.12 11.33
CA ASN A 51 10.63 -12.59 12.04
C ASN A 51 9.77 -11.44 12.59
N LYS A 52 9.64 -10.38 11.81
CA LYS A 52 8.82 -9.23 12.15
C LYS A 52 7.76 -8.98 11.08
N ARG A 53 6.66 -8.37 11.50
CA ARG A 53 5.59 -7.96 10.61
C ARG A 53 6.06 -6.88 9.66
N ILE A 54 5.63 -6.95 8.40
CA ILE A 54 5.90 -5.94 7.38
C ILE A 54 4.68 -5.04 7.27
N SER A 55 4.89 -3.74 7.27
CA SER A 55 3.81 -2.76 7.10
C SER A 55 3.66 -2.39 5.64
N PHE A 56 2.41 -2.31 5.18
CA PHE A 56 2.08 -1.89 3.82
C PHE A 56 1.21 -0.65 3.87
N GLU A 57 1.60 0.40 3.18
CA GLU A 57 0.81 1.60 3.04
C GLU A 57 -0.05 1.50 1.79
N TYR A 58 -1.31 1.92 1.91
CA TYR A 58 -2.29 1.79 0.84
C TYR A 58 -3.17 3.04 0.81
N VAL A 59 -2.93 3.90 -0.17
CA VAL A 59 -3.72 5.11 -0.36
C VAL A 59 -5.02 4.74 -1.07
N LEU A 60 -6.16 5.04 -0.44
CA LEU A 60 -7.47 4.73 -1.00
C LEU A 60 -7.95 5.83 -1.94
N ILE A 61 -8.26 5.43 -3.15
CA ILE A 61 -8.77 6.30 -4.20
C ILE A 61 -10.11 5.75 -4.67
N ASP A 62 -11.15 6.58 -4.64
CA ASP A 62 -12.50 6.15 -4.97
C ASP A 62 -12.59 5.52 -6.37
N GLY A 63 -13.19 4.34 -6.43
CA GLY A 63 -13.40 3.62 -7.69
C GLY A 63 -12.17 3.00 -8.33
N LEU A 64 -10.97 3.27 -7.77
CA LEU A 64 -9.74 2.77 -8.38
C LEU A 64 -9.18 1.54 -7.65
N ASN A 65 -9.07 1.61 -6.33
CA ASN A 65 -8.41 0.56 -5.55
C ASN A 65 -9.13 0.25 -4.24
N ASP A 66 -10.40 0.59 -4.12
CA ASP A 66 -11.16 0.45 -2.87
C ASP A 66 -12.33 -0.54 -2.98
N SER A 67 -12.33 -1.41 -3.99
CA SER A 67 -13.38 -2.41 -4.18
C SER A 67 -13.11 -3.68 -3.38
N TYR A 68 -14.13 -4.54 -3.28
CA TYR A 68 -13.95 -5.88 -2.71
C TYR A 68 -12.90 -6.66 -3.47
N GLN A 69 -12.88 -6.55 -4.81
CA GLN A 69 -11.86 -7.22 -5.61
C GLN A 69 -10.47 -6.71 -5.28
N SER A 70 -10.33 -5.41 -5.03
CA SER A 70 -9.05 -4.84 -4.61
C SER A 70 -8.56 -5.44 -3.29
N ALA A 71 -9.47 -5.63 -2.33
CA ALA A 71 -9.14 -6.28 -1.07
C ALA A 71 -8.75 -7.75 -1.26
N LEU A 72 -9.46 -8.44 -2.14
CA LEU A 72 -9.16 -9.83 -2.45
C LEU A 72 -7.79 -9.98 -3.13
N ASP A 73 -7.42 -9.03 -3.99
CA ASP A 73 -6.11 -9.00 -4.61
C ASP A 73 -5.00 -8.83 -3.56
N ILE A 74 -5.23 -8.01 -2.55
CA ILE A 74 -4.29 -7.86 -1.42
C ILE A 74 -4.15 -9.20 -0.69
N LYS A 75 -5.27 -9.85 -0.39
CA LYS A 75 -5.26 -11.16 0.28
C LYS A 75 -4.42 -12.16 -0.48
N ASN A 76 -4.61 -12.24 -1.79
CA ASN A 76 -3.90 -13.21 -2.62
C ASN A 76 -2.42 -12.88 -2.75
N LEU A 77 -2.09 -11.59 -2.86
CA LEU A 77 -0.71 -11.14 -3.00
C LEU A 77 0.10 -11.35 -1.72
N LEU A 78 -0.47 -11.00 -0.58
CA LEU A 78 0.22 -11.03 0.71
C LEU A 78 0.00 -12.31 1.50
N LYS A 79 -0.51 -13.33 0.85
CA LYS A 79 -0.63 -14.66 1.44
C LYS A 79 0.73 -15.12 1.97
N ASP A 80 0.74 -15.67 3.17
CA ASP A 80 1.95 -16.18 3.85
C ASP A 80 2.93 -15.08 4.31
N ILE A 81 2.57 -13.82 4.20
CA ILE A 81 3.36 -12.71 4.75
C ILE A 81 2.62 -12.13 5.95
N LYS A 82 3.31 -12.06 7.09
CA LYS A 82 2.76 -11.38 8.28
C LYS A 82 2.74 -9.89 7.97
N SER A 83 1.55 -9.35 7.80
CA SER A 83 1.35 -7.99 7.27
C SER A 83 0.53 -7.13 8.21
N HIS A 84 0.84 -5.84 8.20
CA HIS A 84 0.01 -4.80 8.77
C HIS A 84 -0.32 -3.82 7.65
N ILE A 85 -1.57 -3.47 7.47
CA ILE A 85 -1.98 -2.58 6.40
C ILE A 85 -2.42 -1.24 6.97
N ASN A 86 -1.77 -0.17 6.54
CA ASN A 86 -2.15 1.20 6.86
C ASN A 86 -2.93 1.77 5.68
N LEU A 87 -4.23 2.00 5.90
CA LEU A 87 -5.07 2.66 4.90
C LEU A 87 -4.93 4.17 5.06
N ILE A 88 -4.62 4.84 3.98
CA ILE A 88 -4.40 6.29 3.98
C ILE A 88 -5.49 6.92 3.11
N PRO A 89 -6.43 7.66 3.70
CA PRO A 89 -7.43 8.39 2.91
C PRO A 89 -6.74 9.44 2.06
N LEU A 90 -7.05 9.45 0.76
CA LEU A 90 -6.54 10.49 -0.12
C LEU A 90 -7.31 11.77 0.11
N ASN A 91 -6.61 12.87 0.36
CA ASN A 91 -7.22 14.19 0.41
C ASN A 91 -7.36 14.73 -1.00
N LYS A 92 -8.49 15.36 -1.27
CA LYS A 92 -8.74 15.95 -2.58
C LYS A 92 -7.75 17.07 -2.85
N ILE A 93 -6.99 16.92 -3.93
CA ILE A 93 -6.08 17.93 -4.43
C ILE A 93 -6.69 18.47 -5.72
N LYS A 94 -6.82 19.79 -5.85
CA LYS A 94 -7.47 20.42 -7.00
C LYS A 94 -6.87 20.02 -8.34
N GLU A 95 -5.63 19.59 -8.33
CA GLU A 95 -4.85 19.26 -9.53
C GLU A 95 -5.15 17.86 -10.07
N TYR A 96 -5.90 17.05 -9.31
CA TYR A 96 -6.20 15.67 -9.66
C TYR A 96 -7.70 15.46 -9.76
N ASP A 97 -8.11 14.67 -10.74
CA ASP A 97 -9.50 14.31 -10.94
C ASP A 97 -9.97 13.19 -10.02
N GLU A 98 -9.03 12.51 -9.36
CA GLU A 98 -9.36 11.41 -8.47
C GLU A 98 -10.01 11.94 -7.19
N GLU A 99 -11.09 11.28 -6.80
CA GLU A 99 -11.79 11.59 -5.56
C GLU A 99 -11.30 10.70 -4.42
N PRO A 100 -11.27 11.21 -3.19
CA PRO A 100 -10.99 10.37 -2.05
C PRO A 100 -12.13 9.39 -1.82
N SER A 101 -11.81 8.20 -1.33
CA SER A 101 -12.84 7.25 -0.90
C SER A 101 -13.65 7.86 0.24
N THR A 102 -14.96 7.61 0.25
CA THR A 102 -15.82 8.07 1.33
C THR A 102 -15.47 7.35 2.64
N SER A 103 -15.82 7.95 3.78
CA SER A 103 -15.59 7.31 5.07
C SER A 103 -16.27 5.94 5.16
N GLU A 104 -17.46 5.81 4.55
CA GLU A 104 -18.17 4.54 4.49
C GLU A 104 -17.38 3.50 3.71
N ASN A 105 -16.86 3.86 2.53
CA ASN A 105 -16.07 2.95 1.70
C ASN A 105 -14.75 2.57 2.37
N ILE A 106 -14.11 3.50 3.04
CA ILE A 106 -12.88 3.24 3.79
C ILE A 106 -13.14 2.21 4.88
N ASN A 107 -14.24 2.35 5.63
CA ASN A 107 -14.58 1.42 6.69
C ASN A 107 -14.97 0.04 6.14
N LYS A 108 -15.65 0.00 5.00
CA LYS A 108 -15.96 -1.26 4.32
C LYS A 108 -14.69 -1.98 3.87
N PHE A 109 -13.77 -1.25 3.27
CA PHE A 109 -12.50 -1.81 2.80
C PHE A 109 -11.69 -2.37 3.96
N LYS A 110 -11.62 -1.61 5.05
CA LYS A 110 -10.97 -2.06 6.28
C LYS A 110 -11.58 -3.37 6.77
N LYS A 111 -12.90 -3.46 6.78
CA LYS A 111 -13.61 -4.66 7.24
C LYS A 111 -13.31 -5.85 6.34
N TYR A 112 -13.27 -5.67 5.03
CA TYR A 112 -12.91 -6.75 4.11
C TYR A 112 -11.54 -7.32 4.45
N LEU A 113 -10.56 -6.45 4.67
CA LEU A 113 -9.20 -6.87 5.01
C LEU A 113 -9.13 -7.55 6.38
N GLU A 114 -9.85 -7.03 7.36
CA GLU A 114 -9.90 -7.64 8.69
C GLU A 114 -10.55 -9.03 8.66
N ASP A 115 -11.60 -9.18 7.86
CA ASP A 115 -12.26 -10.47 7.65
C ASP A 115 -11.32 -11.48 6.99
N PHE A 116 -10.37 -11.02 6.20
CA PHE A 116 -9.34 -11.86 5.60
C PHE A 116 -8.19 -12.17 6.56
N GLY A 117 -8.19 -11.59 7.76
CA GLY A 117 -7.20 -11.86 8.78
C GLY A 117 -6.07 -10.84 8.90
N PHE A 118 -6.15 -9.71 8.21
CA PHE A 118 -5.14 -8.66 8.30
C PHE A 118 -5.36 -7.76 9.51
N ASN A 119 -4.27 -7.25 10.06
CA ASN A 119 -4.30 -6.12 10.97
C ASN A 119 -4.33 -4.84 10.15
N VAL A 120 -5.35 -4.01 10.36
CA VAL A 120 -5.57 -2.81 9.54
C VAL A 120 -5.73 -1.60 10.43
N THR A 121 -5.07 -0.53 10.09
CA THR A 121 -5.27 0.78 10.70
C THR A 121 -5.62 1.79 9.62
N ILE A 122 -6.40 2.79 10.00
CA ILE A 122 -6.66 3.93 9.13
C ILE A 122 -5.82 5.08 9.67
N ARG A 123 -4.88 5.53 8.84
CA ARG A 123 -4.04 6.66 9.18
C ARG A 123 -4.87 7.92 8.99
N ARG A 124 -5.18 8.58 10.09
CA ARG A 124 -5.94 9.82 10.00
C ARG A 124 -5.10 10.88 9.34
N GLU A 125 -5.76 11.66 8.51
CA GLU A 125 -5.15 12.78 7.85
C GLU A 125 -4.59 13.76 8.87
N LEU A 126 -3.34 14.08 8.73
CA LEU A 126 -2.66 15.04 9.57
C LEU A 126 -2.36 16.34 8.84
N GLY A 127 -3.16 16.65 7.82
CA GLY A 127 -3.10 17.91 7.11
C GLY A 127 -2.23 17.88 5.86
N ALA A 128 -1.54 18.99 5.62
CA ALA A 128 -0.83 19.23 4.37
C ALA A 128 0.28 18.23 4.06
N ASP A 129 0.83 17.56 5.07
CA ASP A 129 1.98 16.69 4.88
C ASP A 129 1.66 15.49 3.99
N ILE A 130 0.52 14.83 4.23
CA ILE A 130 0.12 13.68 3.42
C ILE A 130 -0.26 14.13 2.01
N ASN A 131 -0.97 15.26 1.90
CA ASN A 131 -1.30 15.85 0.60
C ASN A 131 -0.04 16.15 -0.19
N ALA A 132 0.93 16.80 0.44
CA ALA A 132 2.19 17.14 -0.20
C ALA A 132 2.95 15.88 -0.64
N SER A 133 3.03 14.88 0.23
CA SER A 133 3.78 13.67 -0.05
C SER A 133 3.14 12.82 -1.15
N CYS A 134 1.86 12.54 -1.04
CA CYS A 134 1.17 11.68 -2.00
C CYS A 134 0.94 12.38 -3.32
N GLY A 135 0.51 13.64 -3.29
CA GLY A 135 0.29 14.43 -4.49
C GLY A 135 1.57 14.73 -5.25
N GLN A 136 2.61 15.10 -4.53
CA GLN A 136 3.92 15.37 -5.11
C GLN A 136 4.52 14.14 -5.77
N LEU A 137 4.43 13.01 -5.11
CA LEU A 137 4.96 11.76 -5.63
C LEU A 137 4.25 11.38 -6.93
N ARG A 138 2.94 11.47 -6.95
CA ARG A 138 2.15 11.18 -8.14
C ARG A 138 2.48 12.15 -9.27
N ASN A 139 2.58 13.43 -8.99
CA ASN A 139 2.97 14.44 -9.97
C ASN A 139 4.32 14.11 -10.61
N ASN A 140 5.29 13.77 -9.80
CA ASN A 140 6.62 13.43 -10.29
C ASN A 140 6.58 12.25 -11.26
N TYR A 141 5.73 11.28 -11.01
CA TYR A 141 5.59 10.12 -11.89
C TYR A 141 4.82 10.44 -13.17
N LEU A 142 3.82 11.31 -13.10
CA LEU A 142 3.02 11.66 -14.27
C LEU A 142 3.76 12.60 -15.23
N GLU A 143 4.67 13.39 -14.73
CA GLU A 143 5.49 14.32 -15.54
C GLU A 143 6.67 13.63 -16.23
N GLN A 144 6.98 12.44 -15.83
CA GLN A 144 8.03 11.62 -16.43
C GLN A 144 7.49 10.71 -17.53
#